data_7a234a24856976a961c556b49bc2541c
#
_entry.id   7a234a24856976a961c556b49bc2541c
#
_cell.length_a   1.000
_cell.length_b   1.000
_cell.length_c   1.000
_cell.angle_alpha   90.00
_cell.angle_beta   90.00
_cell.angle_gamma   90.00
#
_symmetry.space_group_name_H-M   'P 1'
#
loop_
_entity.id
_entity.type
_entity.pdbx_description
1 polymer ?
#
loop_
_entity_poly.entity_id
_entity_poly.type
_entity_poly.pdbx_seq_one_letter_code
_entity_poly.pdbx_strand_id
1 'polypeptide(L)'
;MWQIYSDDNGATWSDPIPTPMLGFPPHLLTLSDGRLLCSYGRRAAPFGQRVMISEDGITWNHASEITLRDDAPNHDLGYPVSIETQPGEILTFYYQKPAWNPDNKHDHTTAIYQTRWQLSDFE
;
A
#
# COMPACT_ATOMS: atom_id res chain seq x y z
N MET A 1 2.75 7.52 -8.87
CA MET A 1 1.27 7.54 -8.81
C MET A 1 0.81 8.99 -8.85
N TRP A 2 -0.44 9.25 -9.30
CA TRP A 2 -1.06 10.58 -9.31
C TRP A 2 -2.33 10.53 -8.49
N GLN A 3 -2.73 11.66 -7.90
CA GLN A 3 -3.99 11.80 -7.16
C GLN A 3 -4.77 13.00 -7.68
N ILE A 4 -6.08 12.92 -7.51
CA ILE A 4 -7.03 14.04 -7.59
C ILE A 4 -7.89 14.01 -6.33
N TYR A 5 -8.45 15.13 -5.93
CA TYR A 5 -9.39 15.21 -4.80
C TYR A 5 -10.56 16.13 -5.14
N SER A 6 -11.64 15.98 -4.38
CA SER A 6 -12.86 16.79 -4.51
C SER A 6 -13.31 17.26 -3.13
N ASP A 7 -13.68 18.54 -3.02
CA ASP A 7 -14.20 19.16 -1.80
C ASP A 7 -15.73 19.33 -1.84
N ASP A 8 -16.37 18.90 -2.93
CA ASP A 8 -17.81 19.11 -3.19
C ASP A 8 -18.55 17.81 -3.54
N ASN A 9 -18.17 16.71 -2.87
CA ASN A 9 -18.74 15.37 -3.06
C ASN A 9 -18.65 14.85 -4.51
N GLY A 10 -17.57 15.18 -5.20
CA GLY A 10 -17.30 14.66 -6.54
C GLY A 10 -17.92 15.46 -7.68
N ALA A 11 -18.49 16.64 -7.40
CA ALA A 11 -19.03 17.51 -8.45
C ALA A 11 -17.92 18.16 -9.27
N THR A 12 -16.82 18.54 -8.62
CA THR A 12 -15.59 19.02 -9.26
C THR A 12 -14.36 18.34 -8.68
N TRP A 13 -13.27 18.32 -9.43
CA TRP A 13 -12.03 17.66 -9.06
C TRP A 13 -10.82 18.57 -9.27
N SER A 14 -9.82 18.41 -8.41
CA SER A 14 -8.53 19.11 -8.56
C SER A 14 -7.82 18.69 -9.86
N ASP A 15 -6.85 19.48 -10.29
CA ASP A 15 -5.85 19.01 -11.23
C ASP A 15 -5.07 17.82 -10.67
N PRO A 16 -4.57 16.91 -11.53
CA PRO A 16 -3.76 15.79 -11.07
C PRO A 16 -2.46 16.24 -10.39
N ILE A 17 -2.21 15.72 -9.20
CA ILE A 17 -1.03 16.02 -8.39
C ILE A 17 -0.14 14.76 -8.33
N PRO A 18 1.16 14.83 -8.63
CA PRO A 18 2.06 13.69 -8.49
C PRO A 18 2.25 13.35 -7.01
N THR A 19 2.23 12.08 -6.69
CA THR A 19 2.57 11.57 -5.35
C THR A 19 3.96 10.95 -5.34
N PRO A 20 4.65 10.86 -4.19
CA PRO A 20 5.95 10.19 -4.10
C PRO A 20 5.85 8.66 -4.18
N MET A 21 4.64 8.10 -4.24
CA MET A 21 4.40 6.65 -4.22
C MET A 21 4.83 5.99 -5.53
N LEU A 22 5.77 5.06 -5.45
CA LEU A 22 6.24 4.25 -6.57
C LEU A 22 5.58 2.87 -6.54
N GLY A 23 4.37 2.76 -7.05
CA GLY A 23 3.64 1.50 -7.06
C GLY A 23 2.20 1.64 -7.51
N PHE A 24 1.49 0.50 -7.59
CA PHE A 24 0.07 0.39 -7.96
C PHE A 24 -0.45 -1.05 -7.77
N PRO A 25 -1.78 -1.25 -7.74
CA PRO A 25 -2.80 -0.23 -7.52
C PRO A 25 -2.83 0.24 -6.07
N PRO A 26 -3.38 1.44 -5.79
CA PRO A 26 -3.57 1.91 -4.42
C PRO A 26 -4.87 1.40 -3.82
N HIS A 27 -4.90 1.33 -2.49
CA HIS A 27 -6.10 1.24 -1.66
C HIS A 27 -6.04 2.33 -0.60
N LEU A 28 -7.12 3.08 -0.42
CA LEU A 28 -7.24 4.14 0.58
C LEU A 28 -8.12 3.69 1.73
N LEU A 29 -7.68 3.99 2.95
CA LEU A 29 -8.41 3.73 4.18
C LEU A 29 -8.34 4.98 5.05
N THR A 30 -9.50 5.51 5.46
CA THR A 30 -9.56 6.52 6.53
C THR A 30 -9.43 5.82 7.86
N LEU A 31 -8.42 6.22 8.63
CA LEU A 31 -8.15 5.70 9.97
C LEU A 31 -9.11 6.31 11.00
N SER A 32 -9.27 5.67 12.14
CA SER A 32 -10.13 6.13 13.24
C SER A 32 -9.72 7.49 13.81
N ASP A 33 -8.45 7.88 13.66
CA ASP A 33 -7.91 9.18 14.08
C ASP A 33 -8.06 10.28 13.01
N GLY A 34 -8.62 9.94 11.84
CA GLY A 34 -8.88 10.87 10.75
C GLY A 34 -7.79 10.93 9.67
N ARG A 35 -6.63 10.33 9.89
CA ARG A 35 -5.56 10.22 8.88
C ARG A 35 -5.98 9.32 7.71
N LEU A 36 -5.39 9.52 6.56
CA LEU A 36 -5.61 8.69 5.38
C LEU A 36 -4.39 7.78 5.14
N LEU A 37 -4.65 6.48 5.11
CA LEU A 37 -3.66 5.46 4.79
C LEU A 37 -3.81 5.06 3.32
N CYS A 38 -2.69 5.02 2.60
CA CYS A 38 -2.60 4.46 1.25
C CYS A 38 -1.70 3.24 1.24
N SER A 39 -2.25 2.07 0.93
CA SER A 39 -1.47 0.86 0.71
C SER A 39 -1.35 0.57 -0.79
N TYR A 40 -0.17 0.08 -1.23
CA TYR A 40 0.11 -0.18 -2.64
C TYR A 40 1.19 -1.23 -2.84
N GLY A 41 1.14 -1.91 -3.98
CA GLY A 41 2.18 -2.84 -4.43
C GLY A 41 3.34 -2.10 -5.07
N ARG A 42 4.56 -2.26 -4.52
CA ARG A 42 5.79 -1.74 -5.15
C ARG A 42 6.27 -2.74 -6.21
N ARG A 43 6.05 -2.38 -7.48
CA ARG A 43 6.41 -3.22 -8.63
C ARG A 43 7.75 -2.87 -9.27
N ALA A 44 8.63 -2.20 -8.51
CA ALA A 44 10.04 -1.98 -8.79
C ALA A 44 10.86 -2.55 -7.63
N ALA A 45 12.06 -3.05 -7.91
CA ALA A 45 12.92 -3.63 -6.87
C ALA A 45 13.27 -2.58 -5.79
N PRO A 46 13.30 -2.96 -4.50
CA PRO A 46 12.86 -4.23 -3.95
C PRO A 46 11.34 -4.38 -4.03
N PHE A 47 10.88 -5.52 -4.59
CA PHE A 47 9.47 -5.80 -4.80
C PHE A 47 8.76 -6.12 -3.49
N GLY A 48 7.53 -5.63 -3.31
CA GLY A 48 6.76 -5.92 -2.11
C GLY A 48 5.58 -4.99 -1.88
N GLN A 49 5.17 -4.87 -0.62
CA GLN A 49 4.01 -4.08 -0.22
C GLN A 49 4.47 -2.87 0.59
N ARG A 50 3.86 -1.72 0.32
CA ARG A 50 4.18 -0.44 0.98
C ARG A 50 2.91 0.24 1.45
N VAL A 51 3.07 1.09 2.45
CA VAL A 51 2.04 2.03 2.89
C VAL A 51 2.64 3.41 3.13
N MET A 52 1.81 4.43 2.95
CA MET A 52 2.06 5.79 3.39
C MET A 52 0.84 6.31 4.15
N ILE A 53 1.07 7.25 5.06
CA ILE A 53 0.02 7.90 5.83
C ILE A 53 0.08 9.40 5.57
N SER A 54 -1.09 10.00 5.40
CA SER A 54 -1.28 11.42 5.20
C SER A 54 -2.19 11.99 6.27
N GLU A 55 -1.80 13.11 6.85
CA GLU A 55 -2.59 13.84 7.87
C GLU A 55 -3.78 14.59 7.26
N ASP A 56 -3.64 15.03 6.01
CA ASP A 56 -4.61 15.88 5.32
C ASP A 56 -5.26 15.20 4.09
N GLY A 57 -4.84 13.97 3.77
CA GLY A 57 -5.28 13.23 2.59
C GLY A 57 -4.72 13.73 1.25
N ILE A 58 -3.90 14.77 1.26
CA ILE A 58 -3.35 15.43 0.07
C ILE A 58 -1.83 15.36 0.04
N THR A 59 -1.20 15.60 1.18
CA THR A 59 0.26 15.66 1.34
C THR A 59 0.81 14.29 1.74
N TRP A 60 1.75 13.77 0.97
CA TRP A 60 2.41 12.50 1.23
C TRP A 60 3.91 12.68 1.36
N ASN A 61 4.48 12.18 2.45
CA ASN A 61 5.92 12.29 2.71
C ASN A 61 6.61 10.96 2.40
N HIS A 62 7.49 10.95 1.39
CA HIS A 62 8.24 9.75 1.02
C HIS A 62 9.13 9.21 2.17
N ALA A 63 9.64 10.09 3.03
CA ALA A 63 10.44 9.67 4.18
C ALA A 63 9.64 8.84 5.22
N SER A 64 8.29 8.91 5.17
CA SER A 64 7.39 8.11 6.01
C SER A 64 6.85 6.86 5.31
N GLU A 65 7.44 6.44 4.17
CA GLU A 65 7.04 5.18 3.52
C GLU A 65 7.33 3.99 4.43
N ILE A 66 6.29 3.22 4.76
CA ILE A 66 6.38 2.02 5.58
C ILE A 66 6.51 0.80 4.66
N THR A 67 7.52 -0.01 4.90
CA THR A 67 7.71 -1.29 4.21
C THR A 67 7.01 -2.40 4.97
N LEU A 68 5.92 -2.94 4.41
CA LEU A 68 5.26 -4.12 4.97
C LEU A 68 5.97 -5.41 4.53
N ARG A 69 6.36 -5.48 3.25
CA ARG A 69 7.13 -6.58 2.66
C ARG A 69 8.08 -6.04 1.59
N ASP A 70 9.22 -6.69 1.41
CA ASP A 70 10.21 -6.39 0.36
C ASP A 70 10.88 -7.65 -0.23
N ASP A 71 10.25 -8.80 -0.03
CA ASP A 71 10.75 -10.13 -0.35
C ASP A 71 10.03 -10.82 -1.52
N ALA A 72 9.22 -10.09 -2.27
CA ALA A 72 8.59 -10.67 -3.44
C ALA A 72 9.63 -10.95 -4.54
N PRO A 73 9.56 -12.11 -5.23
CA PRO A 73 10.56 -12.50 -6.22
C PRO A 73 10.49 -11.70 -7.52
N ASN A 74 9.36 -11.07 -7.80
CA ASN A 74 9.13 -10.28 -9.02
C ASN A 74 7.96 -9.30 -8.85
N HIS A 75 7.60 -8.61 -9.93
CA HIS A 75 6.54 -7.59 -9.98
C HIS A 75 5.10 -8.15 -9.96
N ASP A 76 4.91 -9.47 -10.03
CA ASP A 76 3.58 -10.10 -9.98
C ASP A 76 3.10 -10.18 -8.52
N LEU A 77 2.63 -9.05 -8.03
CA LEU A 77 2.25 -8.82 -6.64
C LEU A 77 1.29 -7.62 -6.54
N GLY A 78 0.71 -7.43 -5.37
CA GLY A 78 0.01 -6.19 -5.03
C GLY A 78 -1.44 -6.38 -4.69
N TYR A 79 -2.26 -5.43 -5.15
CA TYR A 79 -3.69 -5.31 -4.81
C TYR A 79 -3.92 -5.35 -3.29
N PRO A 80 -3.15 -4.57 -2.51
CA PRO A 80 -3.33 -4.56 -1.07
C PRO A 80 -4.68 -3.95 -0.72
N VAL A 81 -5.31 -4.52 0.31
CA VAL A 81 -6.50 -3.98 0.97
C VAL A 81 -6.21 -3.93 2.46
N SER A 82 -6.32 -2.76 3.06
CA SER A 82 -6.10 -2.54 4.49
C SER A 82 -7.40 -2.30 5.21
N ILE A 83 -7.52 -2.83 6.42
CA ILE A 83 -8.60 -2.53 7.37
C ILE A 83 -8.00 -2.21 8.73
N GLU A 84 -8.60 -1.27 9.44
CA GLU A 84 -8.30 -1.00 10.84
C GLU A 84 -9.23 -1.84 11.70
N THR A 85 -8.68 -2.79 12.45
CA THR A 85 -9.45 -3.72 13.29
C THR A 85 -9.78 -3.14 14.66
N GLN A 86 -8.85 -2.34 15.18
CA GLN A 86 -8.97 -1.50 16.37
C GLN A 86 -8.14 -0.23 16.13
N PRO A 87 -8.35 0.86 16.87
CA PRO A 87 -7.56 2.07 16.71
C PRO A 87 -6.06 1.79 16.67
N GLY A 88 -5.42 2.08 15.54
CA GLY A 88 -4.00 1.87 15.31
C GLY A 88 -3.57 0.44 14.94
N GLU A 89 -4.46 -0.56 15.01
CA GLU A 89 -4.16 -1.93 14.58
C GLU A 89 -4.67 -2.19 13.15
N ILE A 90 -3.77 -2.49 12.24
CA ILE A 90 -4.07 -2.64 10.82
C ILE A 90 -3.82 -4.09 10.35
N LEU A 91 -4.75 -4.60 9.56
CA LEU A 91 -4.55 -5.80 8.74
C LEU A 91 -4.49 -5.39 7.28
N THR A 92 -3.44 -5.79 6.59
CA THR A 92 -3.28 -5.58 5.14
C THR A 92 -3.22 -6.92 4.45
N PHE A 93 -4.17 -7.17 3.54
CA PHE A 93 -4.24 -8.35 2.69
C PHE A 93 -3.72 -8.01 1.30
N TYR A 94 -2.98 -8.92 0.69
CA TYR A 94 -2.39 -8.74 -0.63
C TYR A 94 -2.05 -10.08 -1.26
N TYR A 95 -1.73 -10.08 -2.55
CA TYR A 95 -1.15 -11.25 -3.18
C TYR A 95 0.31 -11.01 -3.56
N GLN A 96 1.09 -12.06 -3.53
CA GLN A 96 2.41 -12.13 -4.16
C GLN A 96 2.80 -13.59 -4.37
N LYS A 97 3.81 -13.81 -5.19
CA LYS A 97 4.41 -15.14 -5.28
C LYS A 97 5.20 -15.43 -4.01
N PRO A 98 5.23 -16.69 -3.55
CA PRO A 98 6.18 -17.12 -2.52
C PRO A 98 7.61 -16.91 -3.01
N ALA A 99 8.58 -17.01 -2.10
CA ALA A 99 9.98 -16.88 -2.44
C ALA A 99 10.35 -17.82 -3.62
N TRP A 100 11.21 -17.32 -4.50
CA TRP A 100 11.65 -18.06 -5.67
C TRP A 100 12.17 -19.45 -5.30
N ASN A 101 11.60 -20.49 -5.93
CA ASN A 101 12.10 -21.85 -5.85
C ASN A 101 12.90 -22.17 -7.12
N PRO A 102 14.25 -22.25 -7.06
CA PRO A 102 15.08 -22.52 -8.23
C PRO A 102 14.83 -23.89 -8.86
N ASP A 103 14.28 -24.84 -8.10
CA ASP A 103 13.98 -26.20 -8.55
C ASP A 103 12.67 -26.29 -9.34
N ASN A 104 11.83 -25.26 -9.25
CA ASN A 104 10.57 -25.19 -9.98
C ASN A 104 10.42 -23.90 -10.77
N LYS A 105 11.08 -23.82 -11.90
CA LYS A 105 11.06 -22.68 -12.84
C LYS A 105 9.67 -22.39 -13.44
N HIS A 106 8.75 -23.33 -13.31
CA HIS A 106 7.37 -23.25 -13.81
C HIS A 106 6.36 -23.06 -12.68
N ASP A 107 6.82 -22.76 -11.46
CA ASP A 107 5.93 -22.48 -10.37
C ASP A 107 5.23 -21.12 -10.59
N HIS A 108 3.96 -21.20 -11.00
CA HIS A 108 3.07 -20.05 -11.14
C HIS A 108 2.22 -19.83 -9.89
N THR A 109 2.57 -20.47 -8.77
CA THR A 109 1.82 -20.36 -7.51
C THR A 109 1.79 -18.90 -7.05
N THR A 110 0.60 -18.42 -6.83
CA THR A 110 0.34 -17.12 -6.22
C THR A 110 -0.39 -17.37 -4.91
N ALA A 111 0.00 -16.68 -3.86
CA ALA A 111 -0.62 -16.82 -2.55
C ALA A 111 -1.21 -15.48 -2.09
N ILE A 112 -2.29 -15.57 -1.31
CA ILE A 112 -2.82 -14.43 -0.57
C ILE A 112 -2.17 -14.44 0.81
N TYR A 113 -1.59 -13.30 1.17
CA TYR A 113 -0.95 -13.07 2.45
C TYR A 113 -1.71 -12.01 3.23
N GLN A 114 -1.47 -11.98 4.52
CA GLN A 114 -1.83 -10.86 5.38
C GLN A 114 -0.62 -10.43 6.21
N THR A 115 -0.53 -9.14 6.46
CA THR A 115 0.37 -8.56 7.45
C THR A 115 -0.46 -7.84 8.50
N ARG A 116 -0.26 -8.17 9.78
CA ARG A 116 -0.79 -7.42 10.91
C ARG A 116 0.31 -6.52 11.43
N TRP A 117 0.00 -5.27 11.67
CA TRP A 117 0.96 -4.26 12.12
C TRP A 117 0.26 -3.15 12.89
N GLN A 118 1.04 -2.40 13.66
CA GLN A 118 0.57 -1.30 14.49
C GLN A 118 1.10 0.03 13.94
N LEU A 119 0.29 1.08 13.98
CA LEU A 119 0.77 2.42 13.62
C LEU A 119 1.95 2.83 14.52
N SER A 120 1.90 2.51 15.81
CA SER A 120 2.95 2.80 16.78
C SER A 120 4.31 2.13 16.50
N ASP A 121 4.37 1.14 15.61
CA ASP A 121 5.63 0.51 15.22
C ASP A 121 6.48 1.44 14.32
N PHE A 122 5.89 2.52 13.81
CA PHE A 122 6.47 3.42 12.82
C PHE A 122 6.39 4.92 13.20
N GLU A 123 5.86 5.24 14.38
CA GLU A 123 5.76 6.60 14.93
C GLU A 123 6.97 7.02 15.77
#